data_24ce79bbc21eeaf5fccb81fb25faa920
#
_entry.id   24ce79bbc21eeaf5fccb81fb25faa920
#
_cell.length_a   1.000
_cell.length_b   1.000
_cell.length_c   1.000
_cell.angle_alpha   90.00
_cell.angle_beta   90.00
_cell.angle_gamma   90.00
#
_symmetry.space_group_name_H-M   'P 1'
#
loop_
_entity.id
_entity.type
_entity.pdbx_description
1 polymer ?
#
loop_
_entity_poly.entity_id
_entity_poly.type
_entity_poly.pdbx_seq_one_letter_code
_entity_poly.pdbx_strand_id
1 'polypeptide(L)'
;MKKVRIFSLAMVLLLAFASFAACGPVVDPDNGQEVDETKTQLYVYVAQWGFGTEWFKQAKTEYEELNKDREFEKGKKGIQIIPQYRQSNLSVSEIRGDKINEVFFLEAVPYYSYYTEKLFTDITSYIIGDNPYEKGASIESKMTAQQKDGLKIDGKYYAVPGYSGSYGLIYNAELFDQYQWYFNAAGEMICEQRVTDKVKGAGPNGNIGDYDDGLPQTYKQFFKLCDKIAAYQDFTPVSWPGTYAAQHLEGLLETLVADYEGAENISRRINFSGSENLASFDADGKV
;
A
#
# COMPACT_ATOMS: atom_id res chain seq x y z
N MET A 1 43.98 59.13 20.15
CA MET A 1 44.23 57.76 19.66
C MET A 1 43.62 56.64 20.54
N LYS A 2 43.49 56.75 21.87
CA LYS A 2 42.90 55.71 22.74
C LYS A 2 41.37 55.56 22.58
N LYS A 3 40.62 56.65 22.34
CA LYS A 3 39.14 56.60 22.20
C LYS A 3 38.66 55.88 20.91
N VAL A 4 39.42 55.97 19.80
CA VAL A 4 39.07 55.30 18.54
C VAL A 4 39.26 53.76 18.66
N ARG A 5 40.26 53.30 19.41
CA ARG A 5 40.51 51.85 19.60
C ARG A 5 39.43 51.20 20.45
N ILE A 6 38.85 51.90 21.46
CA ILE A 6 37.78 51.39 22.31
C ILE A 6 36.47 51.30 21.49
N PHE A 7 36.21 52.28 20.60
CA PHE A 7 35.02 52.22 19.73
C PHE A 7 35.09 51.09 18.70
N SER A 8 36.27 50.83 18.14
CA SER A 8 36.49 49.71 17.20
C SER A 8 36.35 48.35 17.88
N LEU A 9 36.80 48.21 19.13
CA LEU A 9 36.67 46.95 19.88
C LEU A 9 35.24 46.69 20.29
N ALA A 10 34.49 47.72 20.69
CA ALA A 10 33.05 47.60 21.01
C ALA A 10 32.21 47.27 19.77
N MET A 11 32.57 47.78 18.60
CA MET A 11 31.86 47.48 17.35
C MET A 11 32.14 46.07 16.83
N VAL A 12 33.32 45.52 17.03
CA VAL A 12 33.68 44.12 16.70
C VAL A 12 32.97 43.16 17.67
N LEU A 13 32.87 43.50 18.97
CA LEU A 13 32.15 42.72 19.94
C LEU A 13 30.63 42.74 19.65
N LEU A 14 30.02 43.85 19.26
CA LEU A 14 28.62 43.97 18.86
C LEU A 14 28.32 43.18 17.57
N LEU A 15 29.25 43.16 16.59
CA LEU A 15 29.10 42.33 15.39
C LEU A 15 29.29 40.84 15.69
N ALA A 16 30.13 40.46 16.64
CA ALA A 16 30.26 39.06 17.08
C ALA A 16 29.02 38.56 17.85
N PHE A 17 28.37 39.41 18.65
CA PHE A 17 27.08 39.06 19.30
C PHE A 17 25.90 39.05 18.33
N ALA A 18 25.90 39.84 17.27
CA ALA A 18 24.86 39.82 16.25
C ALA A 18 24.93 38.56 15.37
N SER A 19 26.09 37.92 15.23
CA SER A 19 26.23 36.66 14.50
C SER A 19 25.73 35.42 15.30
N PHE A 20 25.56 35.53 16.61
CA PHE A 20 24.95 34.46 17.42
C PHE A 20 23.44 34.57 17.56
N ALA A 21 22.82 35.69 17.16
CA ALA A 21 21.37 35.91 17.25
C ALA A 21 20.62 35.56 15.94
N ALA A 22 21.31 35.07 14.91
CA ALA A 22 20.72 34.81 13.60
C ALA A 22 20.55 33.30 13.30
N CYS A 23 20.73 32.41 14.28
CA CYS A 23 20.29 31.03 14.15
C CYS A 23 18.82 30.96 14.60
N GLY A 24 17.91 31.25 13.70
CA GLY A 24 16.54 30.73 13.81
C GLY A 24 16.57 29.19 13.77
N PRO A 25 15.50 28.55 14.23
CA PRO A 25 15.43 27.09 14.17
C PRO A 25 15.68 26.60 12.74
N VAL A 26 16.49 25.55 12.60
CA VAL A 26 16.66 24.88 11.31
C VAL A 26 15.33 24.27 10.95
N VAL A 27 14.80 24.65 9.81
CA VAL A 27 13.49 24.17 9.33
C VAL A 27 13.73 23.35 8.08
N ASP A 28 13.13 22.18 8.03
CA ASP A 28 13.13 21.33 6.84
C ASP A 28 12.50 22.09 5.66
N PRO A 29 13.22 22.27 4.54
CA PRO A 29 12.75 23.11 3.43
C PRO A 29 11.54 22.53 2.71
N ASP A 30 11.29 21.22 2.81
CA ASP A 30 10.24 20.54 2.07
C ASP A 30 8.90 20.50 2.82
N ASN A 31 8.93 20.42 4.15
CA ASN A 31 7.71 20.29 4.95
C ASN A 31 7.53 21.35 6.04
N GLY A 32 8.52 22.24 6.22
CA GLY A 32 8.48 23.30 7.23
C GLY A 32 8.62 22.81 8.67
N GLN A 33 9.01 21.55 8.89
CA GLN A 33 9.20 21.00 10.23
C GLN A 33 10.51 21.53 10.83
N GLU A 34 10.46 21.95 12.08
CA GLU A 34 11.66 22.33 12.83
C GLU A 34 12.54 21.09 13.08
N VAL A 35 13.83 21.22 12.75
CA VAL A 35 14.83 20.16 12.89
C VAL A 35 15.50 20.29 14.24
N ASP A 36 15.38 19.25 15.08
CA ASP A 36 16.06 19.15 16.38
C ASP A 36 17.46 18.55 16.20
N GLU A 37 18.45 19.39 16.06
CA GLU A 37 19.85 18.98 15.84
C GLU A 37 20.46 18.13 16.98
N THR A 38 19.82 18.09 18.13
CA THR A 38 20.24 17.25 19.27
C THR A 38 19.86 15.79 19.12
N LYS A 39 19.00 15.49 18.15
CA LYS A 39 18.54 14.14 17.79
C LYS A 39 19.13 13.69 16.45
N THR A 40 19.18 12.38 16.25
CA THR A 40 19.40 11.82 14.92
C THR A 40 18.17 12.05 14.05
N GLN A 41 18.32 12.59 12.85
CA GLN A 41 17.25 12.75 11.89
C GLN A 41 17.12 11.49 11.04
N LEU A 42 15.87 11.08 10.76
CA LEU A 42 15.53 10.04 9.80
C LEU A 42 14.52 10.59 8.80
N TYR A 43 14.93 10.79 7.58
CA TYR A 43 14.07 11.28 6.51
C TYR A 43 13.32 10.13 5.86
N VAL A 44 12.00 10.29 5.74
CA VAL A 44 11.12 9.22 5.30
C VAL A 44 10.18 9.70 4.21
N TYR A 45 10.26 9.11 3.04
CA TYR A 45 9.28 9.32 1.98
C TYR A 45 8.03 8.50 2.24
N VAL A 46 6.86 9.13 2.24
CA VAL A 46 5.57 8.47 2.47
C VAL A 46 4.65 8.75 1.28
N ALA A 47 4.44 7.76 0.43
CA ALA A 47 3.42 7.83 -0.61
C ALA A 47 2.03 7.84 0.04
N GLN A 48 1.28 8.90 -0.20
CA GLN A 48 -0.01 9.17 0.43
C GLN A 48 -1.15 8.77 -0.50
N TRP A 49 -1.76 7.62 -0.22
CA TRP A 49 -2.91 7.10 -0.96
C TRP A 49 -4.15 6.95 -0.07
N GLY A 50 -5.06 6.08 -0.44
CA GLY A 50 -6.38 5.93 0.16
C GLY A 50 -6.44 5.74 1.68
N PHE A 51 -5.39 5.23 2.31
CA PHE A 51 -5.32 5.05 3.77
C PHE A 51 -4.96 6.33 4.53
N GLY A 52 -4.61 7.41 3.84
CA GLY A 52 -4.12 8.62 4.49
C GLY A 52 -2.77 8.43 5.19
N THR A 53 -2.47 9.31 6.15
CA THR A 53 -1.16 9.33 6.83
C THR A 53 -1.25 9.20 8.35
N GLU A 54 -2.43 9.06 8.91
CA GLU A 54 -2.61 9.04 10.39
C GLU A 54 -1.92 7.85 11.04
N TRP A 55 -1.95 6.68 10.39
CA TRP A 55 -1.21 5.50 10.84
C TRP A 55 0.29 5.76 10.97
N PHE A 56 0.88 6.50 10.00
CA PHE A 56 2.31 6.83 10.03
C PHE A 56 2.64 7.84 11.12
N LYS A 57 1.79 8.85 11.31
CA LYS A 57 1.95 9.85 12.38
C LYS A 57 1.94 9.20 13.77
N GLN A 58 1.05 8.23 13.97
CA GLN A 58 1.01 7.45 15.20
C GLN A 58 2.29 6.61 15.38
N ALA A 59 2.67 5.83 14.37
CA ALA A 59 3.89 5.02 14.40
C ALA A 59 5.15 5.86 14.64
N LYS A 60 5.27 7.03 13.99
CA LYS A 60 6.32 8.02 14.22
C LYS A 60 6.39 8.41 15.69
N THR A 61 5.26 8.85 16.26
CA THR A 61 5.19 9.31 17.64
C THR A 61 5.60 8.22 18.62
N GLU A 62 5.10 7.01 18.43
CA GLU A 62 5.45 5.85 19.28
C GLU A 62 6.93 5.47 19.15
N TYR A 63 7.48 5.45 17.95
CA TYR A 63 8.88 5.11 17.71
C TYR A 63 9.84 6.15 18.29
N GLU A 64 9.55 7.44 18.13
CA GLU A 64 10.35 8.52 18.72
C GLU A 64 10.34 8.45 20.25
N GLU A 65 9.18 8.19 20.87
CA GLU A 65 9.06 8.04 22.32
C GLU A 65 9.81 6.81 22.85
N LEU A 66 9.66 5.65 22.18
CA LEU A 66 10.36 4.41 22.55
C LEU A 66 11.88 4.55 22.49
N ASN A 67 12.39 5.43 21.62
CA ASN A 67 13.81 5.60 21.39
C ASN A 67 14.36 6.95 21.88
N LYS A 68 13.63 7.71 22.67
CA LYS A 68 13.99 9.07 23.13
C LYS A 68 15.32 9.17 23.86
N ASP A 69 15.73 8.09 24.51
CA ASP A 69 16.97 8.01 25.29
C ASP A 69 18.10 7.27 24.58
N ARG A 70 17.84 6.72 23.39
CA ARG A 70 18.81 5.94 22.62
C ARG A 70 19.74 6.85 21.85
N GLU A 71 21.03 6.55 21.88
CA GLU A 71 22.04 7.22 21.05
C GLU A 71 22.20 6.43 19.73
N PHE A 72 21.77 7.01 18.62
CA PHE A 72 21.95 6.46 17.27
C PHE A 72 23.20 7.04 16.59
N GLU A 73 23.50 8.30 16.86
CA GLU A 73 24.72 8.98 16.46
C GLU A 73 25.42 9.53 17.68
N LYS A 74 26.75 9.51 17.67
CA LYS A 74 27.57 9.99 18.79
C LYS A 74 27.22 11.43 19.15
N GLY A 75 26.81 11.63 20.40
CA GLY A 75 26.46 12.93 20.97
C GLY A 75 25.03 13.39 20.66
N LYS A 76 24.23 12.60 19.97
CA LYS A 76 22.80 12.87 19.74
C LYS A 76 21.95 11.87 20.53
N LYS A 77 20.88 12.34 21.14
CA LYS A 77 19.99 11.53 21.96
C LYS A 77 18.57 11.52 21.44
N GLY A 78 18.09 10.32 21.14
CA GLY A 78 16.79 10.13 20.49
C GLY A 78 16.87 10.22 18.96
N ILE A 79 15.73 10.08 18.34
CA ILE A 79 15.53 10.18 16.89
C ILE A 79 14.39 11.12 16.59
N GLN A 80 14.49 11.86 15.49
CA GLN A 80 13.43 12.66 14.93
C GLN A 80 13.13 12.15 13.51
N ILE A 81 11.92 11.68 13.27
CA ILE A 81 11.46 11.25 11.96
C ILE A 81 10.89 12.45 11.22
N ILE A 82 11.40 12.72 10.02
CA ILE A 82 11.01 13.83 9.16
C ILE A 82 10.33 13.26 7.92
N PRO A 83 8.98 13.25 7.89
CA PRO A 83 8.23 12.67 6.77
C PRO A 83 8.09 13.64 5.62
N GLN A 84 8.24 13.12 4.41
CA GLN A 84 7.91 13.77 3.15
C GLN A 84 6.66 13.11 2.56
N TYR A 85 5.50 13.75 2.70
CA TYR A 85 4.24 13.22 2.18
C TYR A 85 4.02 13.65 0.73
N ARG A 86 3.80 12.69 -0.18
CA ARG A 86 3.53 12.95 -1.60
C ARG A 86 2.42 12.04 -2.11
N GLN A 87 1.59 12.55 -3.03
CA GLN A 87 0.56 11.77 -3.72
C GLN A 87 1.12 11.08 -4.97
N SER A 88 2.28 10.47 -4.83
CA SER A 88 2.94 9.75 -5.93
C SER A 88 3.88 8.70 -5.38
N ASN A 89 4.09 7.64 -6.15
CA ASN A 89 5.26 6.80 -5.98
C ASN A 89 6.46 7.43 -6.66
N LEU A 90 7.65 6.99 -6.28
CA LEU A 90 8.89 7.40 -6.94
C LEU A 90 9.25 6.38 -8.02
N SER A 91 9.69 6.86 -9.16
CA SER A 91 10.32 6.03 -10.19
C SER A 91 11.71 5.59 -9.76
N VAL A 92 12.28 4.61 -10.47
CA VAL A 92 13.68 4.17 -10.28
C VAL A 92 14.66 5.33 -10.33
N SER A 93 14.47 6.27 -11.28
CA SER A 93 15.36 7.43 -11.43
C SER A 93 15.24 8.44 -10.30
N GLU A 94 14.04 8.63 -9.78
CA GLU A 94 13.78 9.53 -8.65
C GLU A 94 14.40 9.00 -7.37
N ILE A 95 14.20 7.70 -7.03
CA ILE A 95 14.86 7.08 -5.86
C ILE A 95 16.38 7.14 -5.99
N ARG A 96 16.94 6.85 -7.18
CA ARG A 96 18.39 6.96 -7.41
C ARG A 96 18.90 8.38 -7.23
N GLY A 97 18.11 9.38 -7.60
CA GLY A 97 18.41 10.81 -7.47
C GLY A 97 18.21 11.35 -6.06
N ASP A 98 17.40 10.70 -5.26
CA ASP A 98 17.11 11.10 -3.89
C ASP A 98 18.38 10.97 -3.02
N LYS A 99 18.74 12.05 -2.33
CA LYS A 99 19.90 12.12 -1.44
C LYS A 99 19.50 12.47 -0.01
N ILE A 100 18.21 12.51 0.25
CA ILE A 100 17.63 12.97 1.52
C ILE A 100 16.96 11.82 2.24
N ASN A 101 16.05 11.11 1.55
CA ASN A 101 15.24 10.08 2.19
C ASN A 101 16.01 8.75 2.33
N GLU A 102 16.02 8.18 3.52
CA GLU A 102 16.62 6.89 3.84
C GLU A 102 15.59 5.74 3.83
N VAL A 103 14.31 6.05 4.10
CA VAL A 103 13.23 5.07 4.15
C VAL A 103 12.10 5.51 3.21
N PHE A 104 11.53 4.54 2.49
CA PHE A 104 10.51 4.79 1.49
C PHE A 104 9.29 3.90 1.76
N PHE A 105 8.13 4.52 2.04
CA PHE A 105 6.83 3.86 2.04
C PHE A 105 6.17 4.09 0.68
N LEU A 106 6.13 3.04 -0.12
CA LEU A 106 5.63 3.07 -1.50
C LEU A 106 4.50 2.06 -1.67
N GLU A 107 3.64 2.27 -2.67
CA GLU A 107 2.48 1.44 -2.93
C GLU A 107 2.46 1.01 -4.41
N ALA A 108 2.16 -0.26 -4.66
CA ALA A 108 1.99 -0.82 -6.02
C ALA A 108 3.16 -0.48 -6.96
N VAL A 109 4.38 -0.71 -6.50
CA VAL A 109 5.60 -0.34 -7.25
C VAL A 109 6.23 -1.54 -7.94
N PRO A 110 7.02 -1.32 -9.01
CA PRO A 110 7.76 -2.38 -9.68
C PRO A 110 8.98 -2.82 -8.83
N TYR A 111 8.72 -3.53 -7.73
CA TYR A 111 9.70 -3.92 -6.72
C TYR A 111 10.94 -4.59 -7.31
N TYR A 112 10.75 -5.50 -8.28
CA TYR A 112 11.84 -6.19 -8.96
C TYR A 112 12.77 -5.22 -9.72
N SER A 113 12.21 -4.17 -10.33
CA SER A 113 13.02 -3.14 -11.00
C SER A 113 13.91 -2.37 -10.03
N TYR A 114 13.41 -2.08 -8.83
CA TYR A 114 14.23 -1.43 -7.79
C TYR A 114 15.36 -2.35 -7.30
N TYR A 115 15.08 -3.65 -7.17
CA TYR A 115 16.09 -4.64 -6.83
C TYR A 115 17.19 -4.74 -7.88
N THR A 116 16.85 -4.88 -9.17
CA THR A 116 17.84 -5.00 -10.27
C THR A 116 18.75 -3.79 -10.37
N GLU A 117 18.23 -2.61 -10.02
CA GLU A 117 18.97 -1.34 -9.99
C GLU A 117 19.73 -1.11 -8.66
N LYS A 118 19.69 -2.08 -7.74
CA LYS A 118 20.39 -2.06 -6.46
C LYS A 118 20.07 -0.83 -5.61
N LEU A 119 18.79 -0.42 -5.60
CA LEU A 119 18.36 0.77 -4.88
C LEU A 119 18.15 0.52 -3.39
N PHE A 120 17.93 -0.73 -3.00
CA PHE A 120 17.59 -1.10 -1.63
C PHE A 120 18.67 -1.95 -0.97
N THR A 121 18.78 -1.79 0.34
CA THR A 121 19.70 -2.56 1.19
C THR A 121 19.08 -3.92 1.55
N ASP A 122 19.91 -4.96 1.62
CA ASP A 122 19.54 -6.26 2.18
C ASP A 122 19.20 -6.12 3.67
N ILE A 123 17.94 -6.33 4.00
CA ILE A 123 17.41 -6.24 5.38
C ILE A 123 17.02 -7.61 5.94
N THR A 124 17.43 -8.70 5.30
CA THR A 124 17.05 -10.07 5.65
C THR A 124 17.23 -10.37 7.13
N SER A 125 18.39 -10.02 7.70
CA SER A 125 18.68 -10.29 9.12
C SER A 125 17.68 -9.63 10.08
N TYR A 126 17.14 -8.47 9.72
CA TYR A 126 16.14 -7.77 10.52
C TYR A 126 14.74 -8.39 10.37
N ILE A 127 14.45 -8.97 9.21
CA ILE A 127 13.15 -9.59 8.91
C ILE A 127 13.01 -10.95 9.58
N ILE A 128 14.06 -11.78 9.53
CA ILE A 128 14.04 -13.15 10.07
C ILE A 128 14.49 -13.22 11.53
N GLY A 129 15.22 -12.21 12.02
CA GLY A 129 15.71 -12.14 13.39
C GLY A 129 14.62 -11.79 14.39
N ASP A 130 14.97 -11.87 15.67
CA ASP A 130 14.07 -11.49 16.75
C ASP A 130 13.70 -10.00 16.66
N ASN A 131 12.41 -9.70 16.75
CA ASN A 131 11.93 -8.34 16.79
C ASN A 131 12.18 -7.73 18.19
N PRO A 132 13.01 -6.69 18.34
CA PRO A 132 13.32 -6.10 19.63
C PRO A 132 12.10 -5.45 20.32
N TYR A 133 11.04 -5.15 19.56
CA TYR A 133 9.81 -4.55 20.07
C TYR A 133 8.70 -5.57 20.35
N GLU A 134 8.89 -6.84 19.95
CA GLU A 134 7.88 -7.88 20.10
C GLU A 134 8.53 -9.23 20.43
N LYS A 135 8.58 -9.54 21.70
CA LYS A 135 9.29 -10.73 22.20
C LYS A 135 8.76 -12.03 21.61
N GLY A 136 9.67 -12.82 21.04
CA GLY A 136 9.37 -14.16 20.50
C GLY A 136 8.72 -14.16 19.11
N ALA A 137 8.71 -13.02 18.42
CA ALA A 137 8.25 -12.90 17.05
C ALA A 137 9.34 -12.30 16.16
N SER A 138 9.40 -12.75 14.91
CA SER A 138 10.13 -12.06 13.84
C SER A 138 9.11 -11.34 12.94
N ILE A 139 9.56 -10.41 12.12
CA ILE A 139 8.69 -9.79 11.12
C ILE A 139 8.20 -10.88 10.15
N GLU A 140 9.08 -11.78 9.70
CA GLU A 140 8.73 -12.87 8.80
C GLU A 140 7.63 -13.78 9.37
N SER A 141 7.62 -14.03 10.69
CA SER A 141 6.61 -14.89 11.32
C SER A 141 5.19 -14.37 11.19
N LYS A 142 5.03 -13.05 10.97
CA LYS A 142 3.73 -12.38 10.78
C LYS A 142 3.33 -12.22 9.32
N MET A 143 4.22 -12.52 8.39
CA MET A 143 3.94 -12.44 6.96
C MET A 143 3.18 -13.67 6.48
N THR A 144 2.21 -13.44 5.58
CA THR A 144 1.56 -14.52 4.84
C THR A 144 2.55 -15.24 3.91
N ALA A 145 2.23 -16.45 3.47
CA ALA A 145 3.06 -17.16 2.47
C ALA A 145 3.24 -16.31 1.20
N GLN A 146 2.16 -15.72 0.71
CA GLN A 146 2.17 -14.87 -0.47
C GLN A 146 3.08 -13.63 -0.32
N GLN A 147 3.08 -12.99 0.85
CA GLN A 147 3.97 -11.86 1.12
C GLN A 147 5.44 -12.31 1.14
N LYS A 148 5.74 -13.47 1.73
CA LYS A 148 7.09 -14.03 1.75
C LYS A 148 7.58 -14.33 0.33
N ASP A 149 6.76 -14.99 -0.47
CA ASP A 149 7.11 -15.36 -1.84
C ASP A 149 7.27 -14.11 -2.74
N GLY A 150 6.40 -13.11 -2.58
CA GLY A 150 6.44 -11.90 -3.40
C GLY A 150 7.57 -10.92 -3.05
N LEU A 151 8.08 -10.95 -1.81
CA LEU A 151 9.12 -10.01 -1.35
C LEU A 151 10.52 -10.64 -1.27
N LYS A 152 10.62 -11.95 -1.31
CA LYS A 152 11.92 -12.64 -1.25
C LYS A 152 12.50 -12.81 -2.66
N ILE A 153 13.64 -12.16 -2.91
CA ILE A 153 14.38 -12.27 -4.16
C ILE A 153 15.75 -12.90 -3.85
N ASP A 154 16.11 -13.99 -4.53
CA ASP A 154 17.34 -14.76 -4.30
C ASP A 154 17.55 -15.12 -2.81
N GLY A 155 16.46 -15.45 -2.12
CA GLY A 155 16.48 -15.83 -0.71
C GLY A 155 16.60 -14.65 0.27
N LYS A 156 16.54 -13.40 -0.19
CA LYS A 156 16.76 -12.21 0.59
C LYS A 156 15.58 -11.25 0.55
N TYR A 157 15.45 -10.45 1.61
CA TYR A 157 14.45 -9.38 1.72
C TYR A 157 15.07 -8.00 1.56
N TYR A 158 14.44 -7.15 0.76
CA TYR A 158 14.83 -5.76 0.53
C TYR A 158 13.69 -4.79 0.89
N ALA A 159 12.54 -5.32 1.27
CA ALA A 159 11.38 -4.56 1.71
C ALA A 159 10.57 -5.32 2.76
N VAL A 160 9.70 -4.60 3.45
CA VAL A 160 8.72 -5.11 4.42
C VAL A 160 7.33 -4.78 3.90
N PRO A 161 6.35 -5.71 3.94
CA PRO A 161 4.99 -5.38 3.56
C PRO A 161 4.36 -4.49 4.62
N GLY A 162 3.85 -3.32 4.22
CA GLY A 162 3.11 -2.42 5.11
C GLY A 162 1.68 -2.89 5.31
N TYR A 163 1.05 -3.40 4.24
CA TYR A 163 -0.31 -3.94 4.24
C TYR A 163 -0.49 -4.88 3.04
N SER A 164 -1.61 -5.58 3.01
CA SER A 164 -2.07 -6.29 1.82
C SER A 164 -3.48 -5.85 1.49
N GLY A 165 -3.77 -5.75 0.20
CA GLY A 165 -5.09 -5.48 -0.33
C GLY A 165 -5.57 -6.61 -1.24
N SER A 166 -6.86 -6.68 -1.44
CA SER A 166 -7.47 -7.58 -2.42
C SER A 166 -8.42 -6.77 -3.30
N TYR A 167 -8.44 -7.07 -4.58
CA TYR A 167 -9.47 -6.57 -5.47
C TYR A 167 -10.73 -7.43 -5.31
N GLY A 168 -11.87 -6.78 -5.38
CA GLY A 168 -13.14 -7.49 -5.30
C GLY A 168 -14.32 -6.52 -5.43
N LEU A 169 -15.51 -7.10 -5.57
CA LEU A 169 -16.75 -6.36 -5.52
C LEU A 169 -17.22 -6.30 -4.08
N ILE A 170 -17.56 -5.11 -3.62
CA ILE A 170 -18.25 -4.90 -2.35
C ILE A 170 -19.73 -4.63 -2.63
N TYR A 171 -20.59 -5.08 -1.75
CA TYR A 171 -22.04 -4.87 -1.88
C TYR A 171 -22.63 -4.33 -0.58
N ASN A 172 -23.74 -3.63 -0.69
CA ASN A 172 -24.49 -3.16 0.46
C ASN A 172 -25.40 -4.28 0.97
N ALA A 173 -24.99 -4.94 2.04
CA ALA A 173 -25.71 -6.07 2.61
C ALA A 173 -27.13 -5.71 3.10
N GLU A 174 -27.34 -4.49 3.62
CA GLU A 174 -28.66 -4.03 4.07
C GLU A 174 -29.65 -3.93 2.89
N LEU A 175 -29.19 -3.43 1.73
CA LEU A 175 -30.02 -3.40 0.52
C LEU A 175 -30.31 -4.81 0.01
N PHE A 176 -29.32 -5.69 0.01
CA PHE A 176 -29.52 -7.07 -0.39
C PHE A 176 -30.54 -7.77 0.50
N ASP A 177 -30.47 -7.59 1.82
CA ASP A 177 -31.45 -8.13 2.76
C ASP A 177 -32.85 -7.50 2.58
N GLN A 178 -32.93 -6.18 2.39
CA GLN A 178 -34.20 -5.48 2.19
C GLN A 178 -34.93 -5.96 0.94
N TYR A 179 -34.20 -6.13 -0.18
CA TYR A 179 -34.78 -6.52 -1.47
C TYR A 179 -34.67 -7.99 -1.76
N GLN A 180 -34.06 -8.78 -0.86
CA GLN A 180 -33.86 -10.24 -1.00
C GLN A 180 -33.15 -10.60 -2.32
N TRP A 181 -32.10 -9.87 -2.64
CA TRP A 181 -31.29 -10.03 -3.87
C TRP A 181 -30.29 -11.19 -3.74
N TYR A 182 -30.78 -12.34 -3.37
CA TYR A 182 -30.00 -13.56 -3.16
C TYR A 182 -30.50 -14.68 -4.06
N PHE A 183 -29.70 -15.73 -4.16
CA PHE A 183 -30.05 -16.98 -4.86
C PHE A 183 -30.23 -18.13 -3.85
N ASN A 184 -31.17 -19.02 -4.15
CA ASN A 184 -31.30 -20.27 -3.43
C ASN A 184 -30.35 -21.35 -3.98
N ALA A 185 -30.35 -22.55 -3.40
CA ALA A 185 -29.51 -23.66 -3.82
C ALA A 185 -29.76 -24.13 -5.27
N ALA A 186 -30.97 -23.87 -5.81
CA ALA A 186 -31.31 -24.16 -7.21
C ALA A 186 -30.83 -23.03 -8.19
N GLY A 187 -30.21 -21.98 -7.68
CA GLY A 187 -29.74 -20.82 -8.50
C GLY A 187 -30.89 -19.90 -8.94
N GLU A 188 -32.00 -19.92 -8.24
CA GLU A 188 -33.13 -19.02 -8.49
C GLU A 188 -33.08 -17.84 -7.54
N MET A 189 -33.43 -16.63 -8.05
CA MET A 189 -33.50 -15.43 -7.22
C MET A 189 -34.66 -15.47 -6.25
N ILE A 190 -34.39 -15.44 -4.95
CA ILE A 190 -35.42 -15.59 -3.90
C ILE A 190 -36.37 -14.40 -3.83
N CYS A 191 -36.04 -13.22 -4.38
CA CYS A 191 -36.98 -12.10 -4.49
C CYS A 191 -38.05 -12.29 -5.58
N GLU A 192 -37.93 -13.26 -6.48
CA GLU A 192 -38.95 -13.50 -7.51
C GLU A 192 -40.17 -14.18 -6.89
N GLN A 193 -41.38 -13.71 -7.24
CA GLN A 193 -42.62 -14.21 -6.68
C GLN A 193 -42.88 -15.71 -6.96
N ARG A 194 -42.40 -16.20 -8.10
CA ARG A 194 -42.55 -17.61 -8.52
C ARG A 194 -41.67 -18.59 -7.75
N VAL A 195 -40.62 -18.07 -7.07
CA VAL A 195 -39.66 -18.88 -6.30
C VAL A 195 -40.24 -19.12 -4.91
N THR A 196 -40.46 -20.37 -4.57
CA THR A 196 -41.07 -20.79 -3.26
C THR A 196 -40.01 -21.07 -2.21
N ASP A 197 -38.82 -21.53 -2.62
CA ASP A 197 -37.68 -21.72 -1.72
C ASP A 197 -36.96 -20.39 -1.52
N LYS A 198 -37.07 -19.84 -0.32
CA LYS A 198 -36.47 -18.56 0.09
C LYS A 198 -35.20 -18.70 0.92
N VAL A 199 -34.69 -19.92 1.04
CA VAL A 199 -33.43 -20.16 1.76
C VAL A 199 -32.27 -19.79 0.87
N LYS A 200 -31.34 -18.99 1.41
CA LYS A 200 -30.08 -18.66 0.71
C LYS A 200 -29.31 -19.95 0.45
N GLY A 201 -28.80 -20.11 -0.77
CA GLY A 201 -27.90 -21.20 -1.11
C GLY A 201 -26.47 -20.86 -0.65
N ALA A 202 -25.59 -21.84 -0.73
CA ALA A 202 -24.18 -21.59 -0.56
C ALA A 202 -23.70 -20.51 -1.55
N GLY A 203 -22.83 -19.65 -1.10
CA GLY A 203 -22.21 -18.61 -1.94
C GLY A 203 -21.09 -19.15 -2.83
N PRO A 204 -20.26 -18.27 -3.41
CA PRO A 204 -19.12 -18.64 -4.25
C PRO A 204 -18.12 -19.62 -3.61
N ASN A 205 -17.97 -19.59 -2.29
CA ASN A 205 -17.06 -20.49 -1.58
C ASN A 205 -17.63 -21.92 -1.38
N GLY A 206 -18.93 -22.14 -1.68
CA GLY A 206 -19.62 -23.44 -1.58
C GLY A 206 -20.01 -23.86 -0.16
N ASN A 207 -19.79 -23.04 0.85
CA ASN A 207 -20.21 -23.30 2.22
C ASN A 207 -21.58 -22.64 2.52
N ILE A 208 -22.22 -23.05 3.59
CA ILE A 208 -23.46 -22.45 4.08
C ILE A 208 -23.25 -21.95 5.51
N GLY A 209 -23.79 -20.78 5.82
CA GLY A 209 -23.74 -20.18 7.15
C GLY A 209 -22.66 -19.12 7.29
N ASP A 210 -22.23 -18.54 6.19
CA ASP A 210 -21.21 -17.49 6.21
C ASP A 210 -21.60 -16.24 5.38
N TYR A 211 -20.63 -15.36 5.18
CA TYR A 211 -20.83 -14.01 4.65
C TYR A 211 -21.25 -13.94 3.18
N ASP A 212 -21.04 -14.99 2.39
CA ASP A 212 -21.35 -15.00 0.96
C ASP A 212 -22.56 -15.84 0.58
N ASP A 213 -23.32 -16.34 1.58
CA ASP A 213 -24.56 -17.09 1.37
C ASP A 213 -25.53 -16.36 0.43
N GLY A 214 -25.93 -17.06 -0.61
CA GLY A 214 -26.87 -16.56 -1.61
C GLY A 214 -26.30 -15.58 -2.62
N LEU A 215 -25.01 -15.25 -2.56
CA LEU A 215 -24.36 -14.46 -3.60
C LEU A 215 -24.23 -15.25 -4.91
N PRO A 216 -24.10 -14.56 -6.08
CA PRO A 216 -23.94 -15.21 -7.37
C PRO A 216 -22.73 -16.14 -7.41
N GLN A 217 -22.92 -17.39 -7.82
CA GLN A 217 -21.86 -18.37 -8.03
C GLN A 217 -21.37 -18.45 -9.48
N THR A 218 -22.12 -17.86 -10.40
CA THR A 218 -21.82 -17.88 -11.84
C THR A 218 -22.02 -16.52 -12.48
N TYR A 219 -21.35 -16.24 -13.60
CA TYR A 219 -21.58 -15.04 -14.38
C TYR A 219 -23.04 -14.87 -14.80
N LYS A 220 -23.73 -15.96 -15.13
CA LYS A 220 -25.16 -15.93 -15.46
C LYS A 220 -26.01 -15.41 -14.30
N GLN A 221 -25.73 -15.84 -13.09
CA GLN A 221 -26.41 -15.35 -11.89
C GLN A 221 -26.03 -13.89 -11.62
N PHE A 222 -24.75 -13.52 -11.77
CA PHE A 222 -24.29 -12.15 -11.58
C PHE A 222 -24.98 -11.18 -12.56
N PHE A 223 -25.01 -11.49 -13.84
CA PHE A 223 -25.73 -10.65 -14.81
C PHE A 223 -27.23 -10.60 -14.56
N LYS A 224 -27.85 -11.71 -14.17
CA LYS A 224 -29.25 -11.71 -13.77
C LYS A 224 -29.52 -10.81 -12.56
N LEU A 225 -28.61 -10.79 -11.59
CA LEU A 225 -28.67 -9.86 -10.47
C LEU A 225 -28.53 -8.41 -10.93
N CYS A 226 -27.58 -8.11 -11.81
CA CYS A 226 -27.42 -6.77 -12.39
C CYS A 226 -28.68 -6.29 -13.10
N ASP A 227 -29.30 -7.14 -13.95
CA ASP A 227 -30.55 -6.83 -14.63
C ASP A 227 -31.69 -6.57 -13.63
N LYS A 228 -31.74 -7.36 -12.55
CA LYS A 228 -32.74 -7.17 -11.50
C LYS A 228 -32.57 -5.85 -10.77
N ILE A 229 -31.35 -5.47 -10.41
CA ILE A 229 -31.05 -4.20 -9.76
C ILE A 229 -31.33 -3.03 -10.69
N ALA A 230 -30.95 -3.13 -11.97
CA ALA A 230 -31.19 -2.11 -12.99
C ALA A 230 -32.67 -1.82 -13.22
N ALA A 231 -33.56 -2.78 -12.90
CA ALA A 231 -35.01 -2.56 -13.01
C ALA A 231 -35.56 -1.58 -11.96
N TYR A 232 -34.77 -1.22 -10.93
CA TYR A 232 -35.09 -0.17 -9.98
C TYR A 232 -34.44 1.14 -10.44
N GLN A 233 -35.22 2.23 -10.49
CA GLN A 233 -34.73 3.52 -11.01
C GLN A 233 -33.65 4.16 -10.13
N ASP A 234 -33.65 3.81 -8.85
CA ASP A 234 -32.77 4.44 -7.85
C ASP A 234 -31.44 3.73 -7.65
N PHE A 235 -31.20 2.61 -8.33
CA PHE A 235 -29.99 1.80 -8.10
C PHE A 235 -29.20 1.57 -9.37
N THR A 236 -27.88 1.63 -9.21
CA THR A 236 -26.90 1.23 -10.24
C THR A 236 -26.32 -0.13 -9.85
N PRO A 237 -26.40 -1.16 -10.71
CA PRO A 237 -25.93 -2.49 -10.40
C PRO A 237 -24.46 -2.58 -9.99
N VAL A 238 -23.61 -1.86 -10.72
CA VAL A 238 -22.16 -1.81 -10.48
C VAL A 238 -21.69 -0.38 -10.70
N SER A 239 -20.89 0.12 -9.79
CA SER A 239 -20.26 1.43 -9.93
C SER A 239 -18.79 1.38 -9.51
N TRP A 240 -17.98 2.23 -10.12
CA TRP A 240 -16.61 2.46 -9.73
C TRP A 240 -16.22 3.94 -9.89
N PRO A 241 -15.12 4.40 -9.26
CA PRO A 241 -14.69 5.78 -9.36
C PRO A 241 -14.27 6.12 -10.79
N GLY A 242 -14.91 7.11 -11.41
CA GLY A 242 -14.63 7.51 -12.80
C GLY A 242 -13.20 8.02 -13.01
N THR A 243 -12.64 8.68 -12.01
CA THR A 243 -11.25 9.20 -12.06
C THR A 243 -10.21 8.08 -12.21
N TYR A 244 -10.48 6.91 -11.63
CA TYR A 244 -9.56 5.77 -11.64
C TYR A 244 -10.12 4.58 -12.43
N ALA A 245 -11.00 4.84 -13.40
CA ALA A 245 -11.72 3.80 -14.13
C ALA A 245 -10.77 2.80 -14.82
N ALA A 246 -9.64 3.27 -15.37
CA ALA A 246 -8.68 2.41 -16.05
C ALA A 246 -8.07 1.39 -15.08
N GLN A 247 -7.61 1.83 -13.90
CA GLN A 247 -7.01 0.95 -12.90
C GLN A 247 -8.00 -0.08 -12.34
N HIS A 248 -9.24 0.35 -12.08
CA HIS A 248 -10.28 -0.56 -11.62
C HIS A 248 -10.71 -1.57 -12.69
N LEU A 249 -10.77 -1.13 -13.95
CA LEU A 249 -11.07 -2.02 -15.08
C LEU A 249 -9.94 -3.03 -15.30
N GLU A 250 -8.68 -2.61 -15.19
CA GLU A 250 -7.51 -3.49 -15.32
C GLU A 250 -7.57 -4.62 -14.29
N GLY A 251 -7.73 -4.30 -12.99
CA GLY A 251 -7.85 -5.32 -11.94
C GLY A 251 -9.05 -6.25 -12.11
N LEU A 252 -10.18 -5.74 -12.61
CA LEU A 252 -11.34 -6.57 -12.93
C LEU A 252 -11.05 -7.51 -14.11
N LEU A 253 -10.44 -6.99 -15.18
CA LEU A 253 -10.09 -7.81 -16.36
C LEU A 253 -9.06 -8.89 -16.02
N GLU A 254 -8.04 -8.57 -15.23
CA GLU A 254 -7.07 -9.55 -14.75
C GLU A 254 -7.76 -10.68 -13.96
N THR A 255 -8.69 -10.33 -13.08
CA THR A 255 -9.48 -11.31 -12.32
C THR A 255 -10.32 -12.21 -13.23
N LEU A 256 -11.02 -11.61 -14.22
CA LEU A 256 -11.83 -12.37 -15.17
C LEU A 256 -10.98 -13.28 -16.07
N VAL A 257 -9.81 -12.82 -16.49
CA VAL A 257 -8.87 -13.62 -17.28
C VAL A 257 -8.30 -14.76 -16.41
N ALA A 258 -7.96 -14.49 -15.16
CA ALA A 258 -7.48 -15.51 -14.24
C ALA A 258 -8.53 -16.60 -13.96
N ASP A 259 -9.80 -16.23 -13.85
CA ASP A 259 -10.90 -17.16 -13.68
C ASP A 259 -11.11 -18.02 -14.95
N TYR A 260 -10.99 -17.43 -16.13
CA TYR A 260 -11.16 -18.13 -17.41
C TYR A 260 -9.97 -19.05 -17.74
N GLU A 261 -8.75 -18.56 -17.60
CA GLU A 261 -7.51 -19.25 -17.98
C GLU A 261 -6.99 -20.20 -16.88
N GLY A 262 -7.38 -19.93 -15.65
CA GLY A 262 -6.87 -20.57 -14.44
C GLY A 262 -5.61 -19.89 -13.87
N ALA A 263 -5.53 -19.85 -12.55
CA ALA A 263 -4.44 -19.16 -11.83
C ALA A 263 -3.04 -19.68 -12.22
N GLU A 264 -2.90 -20.95 -12.54
CA GLU A 264 -1.61 -21.53 -12.95
C GLU A 264 -1.14 -20.95 -14.30
N ASN A 265 -2.03 -20.84 -15.28
CA ASN A 265 -1.68 -20.28 -16.59
C ASN A 265 -1.32 -18.79 -16.48
N ILE A 266 -2.06 -18.03 -15.70
CA ILE A 266 -1.74 -16.61 -15.43
C ILE A 266 -0.39 -16.50 -14.72
N SER A 267 -0.12 -17.32 -13.69
CA SER A 267 1.16 -17.32 -13.00
C SER A 267 2.34 -17.61 -13.94
N ARG A 268 2.17 -18.58 -14.85
CA ARG A 268 3.21 -18.87 -15.87
C ARG A 268 3.50 -17.67 -16.77
N ARG A 269 2.46 -16.96 -17.22
CA ARG A 269 2.58 -15.78 -18.08
C ARG A 269 3.27 -14.61 -17.37
N ILE A 270 2.92 -14.36 -16.11
CA ILE A 270 3.51 -13.29 -15.32
C ILE A 270 4.98 -13.61 -14.98
N ASN A 271 5.28 -14.85 -14.61
CA ASN A 271 6.62 -15.26 -14.19
C ASN A 271 7.49 -15.76 -15.34
N PHE A 272 6.97 -15.79 -16.58
CA PHE A 272 7.66 -16.35 -17.75
C PHE A 272 8.21 -17.76 -17.50
N SER A 273 7.46 -18.57 -16.75
CA SER A 273 7.86 -19.94 -16.34
C SER A 273 7.10 -21.00 -17.09
N GLY A 274 7.74 -22.19 -17.26
CA GLY A 274 7.12 -23.32 -17.95
C GLY A 274 7.17 -23.22 -19.47
N SER A 275 6.35 -24.04 -20.14
CA SER A 275 6.17 -24.03 -21.59
C SER A 275 4.68 -24.01 -21.92
N GLU A 276 4.28 -23.21 -22.88
CA GLU A 276 2.92 -23.13 -23.39
C GLU A 276 2.89 -23.39 -24.90
N ASN A 277 1.81 -23.99 -25.37
CA ASN A 277 1.53 -24.03 -26.80
C ASN A 277 1.02 -22.65 -27.22
N LEU A 278 1.84 -21.91 -27.94
CA LEU A 278 1.43 -20.63 -28.51
C LEU A 278 0.52 -20.90 -29.71
N ALA A 279 -0.67 -20.32 -29.70
CA ALA A 279 -1.51 -20.28 -30.88
C ALA A 279 -0.85 -19.37 -31.92
N SER A 280 -0.66 -19.86 -33.14
CA SER A 280 -0.30 -19.03 -34.28
C SER A 280 -1.55 -18.71 -35.09
N PHE A 281 -1.71 -17.45 -35.44
CA PHE A 281 -2.76 -17.02 -36.33
C PHE A 281 -2.27 -17.05 -37.77
N ASP A 282 -3.08 -17.56 -38.70
CA ASP A 282 -2.81 -17.43 -40.13
C ASP A 282 -3.05 -15.99 -40.60
N ALA A 283 -2.81 -15.76 -41.90
CA ALA A 283 -3.00 -14.44 -42.51
C ALA A 283 -4.45 -13.92 -42.41
N ASP A 284 -5.41 -14.82 -42.22
CA ASP A 284 -6.85 -14.54 -42.08
C ASP A 284 -7.29 -14.42 -40.61
N GLY A 285 -6.36 -14.50 -39.64
CA GLY A 285 -6.64 -14.39 -38.22
C GLY A 285 -7.28 -15.63 -37.59
N LYS A 286 -7.15 -16.80 -38.21
CA LYS A 286 -7.61 -18.06 -37.64
C LYS A 286 -6.47 -18.77 -36.88
N VAL A 287 -6.85 -19.43 -35.77
CA VAL A 287 -5.94 -20.25 -34.93
C VAL A 287 -5.70 -21.59 -35.58
#